data_dddae676aa916d157ddf88d55636496c
#
_entry.id   dddae676aa916d157ddf88d55636496c
#
_cell.length_a   1.000
_cell.length_b   1.000
_cell.length_c   1.000
_cell.angle_alpha   90.00
_cell.angle_beta   90.00
_cell.angle_gamma   90.00
#
_symmetry.space_group_name_H-M   'P 1'
#
loop_
_entity.id
_entity.type
_entity.pdbx_description
1 polymer ?
#
loop_
_entity_poly.entity_id
_entity_poly.type
_entity_poly.pdbx_seq_one_letter_code
_entity_poly.pdbx_strand_id
1 'polypeptide(L)'
;VEDYLSTTYTYPVYTMIDVKDYNIHKDGSAFDKKDFYTNPQNYNSNFERFTEVSDIFIAGHFYGNGAPVILSIEMLASPKCKIKVVADISCDIDGPIACTLKASTIADPNYGYLPSEHKEVDMFHPSAIVVMAVDNLPCELPKDASEGFGEMFLEHVIPAFFNNDANGVLERAKITENGRLTPRFAYLQDYL
;
A
#
# COMPACT_ATOMS: atom_id res chain seq x y z
N VAL A 1 0.69 -18.31 -8.08
CA VAL A 1 1.72 -19.04 -7.28
C VAL A 1 1.99 -20.40 -7.92
N GLU A 2 0.95 -21.21 -8.15
CA GLU A 2 1.10 -22.57 -8.71
C GLU A 2 1.82 -22.58 -10.06
N ASP A 3 1.45 -21.71 -10.98
CA ASP A 3 2.12 -21.57 -12.28
C ASP A 3 3.60 -21.20 -12.14
N TYR A 4 3.92 -20.32 -11.19
CA TYR A 4 5.31 -19.96 -10.88
C TYR A 4 6.11 -21.16 -10.36
N LEU A 5 5.54 -21.93 -9.44
CA LEU A 5 6.21 -23.10 -8.85
C LEU A 5 6.40 -24.25 -9.84
N SER A 6 5.57 -24.33 -10.89
CA SER A 6 5.65 -25.34 -11.93
C SER A 6 6.62 -25.01 -13.07
N THR A 7 7.17 -23.80 -13.10
CA THR A 7 8.00 -23.30 -14.20
C THR A 7 9.38 -22.90 -13.71
N THR A 8 10.42 -23.16 -14.51
CA THR A 8 11.79 -22.69 -14.24
C THR A 8 12.04 -21.42 -15.02
N TYR A 9 12.37 -20.34 -14.32
CA TYR A 9 12.71 -19.04 -14.90
C TYR A 9 14.20 -18.78 -14.82
N THR A 10 14.77 -18.20 -15.88
CA THR A 10 16.18 -17.78 -15.97
C THR A 10 16.33 -16.27 -15.92
N TYR A 11 15.26 -15.55 -15.67
CA TYR A 11 15.17 -14.09 -15.62
C TYR A 11 14.23 -13.67 -14.46
N PRO A 12 14.36 -12.43 -13.98
CA PRO A 12 13.43 -11.92 -12.98
C PRO A 12 11.98 -11.94 -13.46
N VAL A 13 11.07 -12.38 -12.58
CA VAL A 13 9.64 -12.45 -12.85
C VAL A 13 8.92 -11.56 -11.85
N TYR A 14 7.91 -10.83 -12.32
CA TYR A 14 7.04 -10.06 -11.45
C TYR A 14 5.56 -10.35 -11.75
N THR A 15 4.72 -10.13 -10.77
CA THR A 15 3.26 -10.14 -10.93
C THR A 15 2.64 -8.98 -10.16
N MET A 16 1.57 -8.41 -10.71
CA MET A 16 0.71 -7.48 -9.97
C MET A 16 -0.46 -8.25 -9.39
N ILE A 17 -0.74 -8.00 -8.13
CA ILE A 17 -1.87 -8.58 -7.40
C ILE A 17 -2.82 -7.46 -6.95
N ASP A 18 -4.11 -7.72 -7.01
CA ASP A 18 -5.17 -6.81 -6.54
C ASP A 18 -5.73 -7.34 -5.21
N VAL A 19 -6.51 -6.52 -4.51
CA VAL A 19 -7.15 -6.84 -3.23
C VAL A 19 -7.89 -8.20 -3.22
N LYS A 20 -8.47 -8.60 -4.35
CA LYS A 20 -9.14 -9.90 -4.52
C LYS A 20 -8.20 -11.10 -4.48
N ASP A 21 -6.91 -10.89 -4.78
CA ASP A 21 -5.94 -11.98 -4.90
C ASP A 21 -5.36 -12.37 -3.55
N TYR A 22 -5.41 -11.47 -2.56
CA TYR A 22 -4.86 -11.69 -1.22
C TYR A 22 -5.88 -11.51 -0.08
N ASN A 23 -7.17 -11.38 -0.40
CA ASN A 23 -8.24 -11.40 0.60
C ASN A 23 -9.30 -12.43 0.24
N ILE A 24 -9.76 -13.18 1.24
CA ILE A 24 -10.80 -14.19 1.12
C ILE A 24 -11.92 -13.89 2.12
N HIS A 25 -13.15 -14.07 1.70
CA HIS A 25 -14.29 -13.91 2.59
C HIS A 25 -14.32 -15.06 3.61
N LYS A 26 -14.62 -14.75 4.88
CA LYS A 26 -14.57 -15.70 6.01
C LYS A 26 -15.53 -16.88 5.89
N ASP A 27 -16.65 -16.68 5.19
CA ASP A 27 -17.65 -17.74 4.97
C ASP A 27 -17.39 -18.60 3.72
N GLY A 28 -16.29 -18.30 2.97
CA GLY A 28 -15.92 -19.01 1.76
C GLY A 28 -16.64 -18.52 0.50
N SER A 29 -17.45 -17.48 0.56
CA SER A 29 -18.06 -16.86 -0.61
C SER A 29 -17.01 -16.20 -1.52
N ALA A 30 -17.38 -15.94 -2.78
CA ALA A 30 -16.54 -15.23 -3.71
C ALA A 30 -16.23 -13.80 -3.19
N PHE A 31 -15.04 -13.29 -3.50
CA PHE A 31 -14.65 -11.92 -3.16
C PHE A 31 -15.56 -10.91 -3.86
N ASP A 32 -16.15 -9.99 -3.08
CA ASP A 32 -16.88 -8.83 -3.57
C ASP A 32 -16.16 -7.54 -3.17
N LYS A 33 -15.75 -6.76 -4.16
CA LYS A 33 -14.97 -5.53 -3.94
C LYS A 33 -15.74 -4.47 -3.16
N LYS A 34 -17.04 -4.35 -3.41
CA LYS A 34 -17.89 -3.37 -2.73
C LYS A 34 -18.10 -3.78 -1.26
N ASP A 35 -18.37 -5.06 -1.03
CA ASP A 35 -18.51 -5.60 0.32
C ASP A 35 -17.20 -5.48 1.09
N PHE A 36 -16.06 -5.81 0.47
CA PHE A 36 -14.74 -5.66 1.09
C PHE A 36 -14.48 -4.23 1.59
N TYR A 37 -14.79 -3.21 0.81
CA TYR A 37 -14.61 -1.82 1.26
C TYR A 37 -15.65 -1.34 2.27
N THR A 38 -16.81 -1.98 2.35
CA THR A 38 -17.87 -1.62 3.30
C THR A 38 -17.76 -2.41 4.61
N ASN A 39 -17.37 -3.68 4.52
CA ASN A 39 -17.33 -4.65 5.63
C ASN A 39 -15.99 -5.42 5.64
N PRO A 40 -14.83 -4.75 5.70
CA PRO A 40 -13.52 -5.40 5.58
C PRO A 40 -13.28 -6.47 6.66
N GLN A 41 -13.93 -6.34 7.81
CA GLN A 41 -13.87 -7.31 8.91
C GLN A 41 -14.42 -8.70 8.54
N ASN A 42 -15.16 -8.84 7.44
CA ASN A 42 -15.66 -10.12 6.94
C ASN A 42 -14.60 -10.92 6.17
N TYR A 43 -13.43 -10.35 5.98
CA TYR A 43 -12.36 -10.94 5.18
C TYR A 43 -11.16 -11.34 6.03
N ASN A 44 -10.39 -12.30 5.52
CA ASN A 44 -9.08 -12.68 6.03
C ASN A 44 -8.03 -12.44 4.96
N SER A 45 -6.79 -12.14 5.38
CA SER A 45 -5.65 -12.13 4.49
C SER A 45 -5.32 -13.56 4.00
N ASN A 46 -5.00 -13.68 2.73
CA ASN A 46 -4.44 -14.88 2.10
C ASN A 46 -3.09 -14.56 1.44
N PHE A 47 -2.36 -13.61 2.03
CA PHE A 47 -1.11 -13.12 1.47
C PHE A 47 0.06 -14.08 1.73
N GLU A 48 0.00 -14.94 2.75
CA GLU A 48 1.08 -15.85 3.14
C GLU A 48 1.65 -16.65 1.96
N ARG A 49 0.80 -17.15 1.07
CA ARG A 49 1.23 -17.91 -0.12
C ARG A 49 2.16 -17.14 -1.06
N PHE A 50 2.11 -15.81 -1.04
CA PHE A 50 3.01 -14.97 -1.82
C PHE A 50 4.35 -14.78 -1.13
N THR A 51 4.40 -14.79 0.21
CA THR A 51 5.66 -14.68 0.95
C THR A 51 6.57 -15.88 0.73
N GLU A 52 6.00 -17.05 0.43
CA GLU A 52 6.74 -18.30 0.21
C GLU A 52 7.44 -18.36 -1.17
N VAL A 53 7.11 -17.47 -2.09
CA VAL A 53 7.61 -17.49 -3.47
C VAL A 53 8.25 -16.18 -3.93
N SER A 54 8.14 -15.10 -3.16
CA SER A 54 8.62 -13.78 -3.55
C SER A 54 9.89 -13.40 -2.79
N ASP A 55 10.89 -12.87 -3.49
CA ASP A 55 12.08 -12.28 -2.87
C ASP A 55 11.87 -10.78 -2.53
N ILE A 56 11.03 -10.10 -3.32
CA ILE A 56 10.77 -8.66 -3.19
C ILE A 56 9.27 -8.44 -3.16
N PHE A 57 8.80 -7.64 -2.20
CA PHE A 57 7.43 -7.17 -2.15
C PHE A 57 7.38 -5.65 -2.26
N ILE A 58 6.59 -5.12 -3.19
CA ILE A 58 6.33 -3.70 -3.36
C ILE A 58 4.89 -3.44 -2.96
N ALA A 59 4.70 -2.72 -1.85
CA ALA A 59 3.39 -2.40 -1.29
C ALA A 59 2.93 -1.01 -1.75
N GLY A 60 2.05 -0.97 -2.74
CA GLY A 60 1.44 0.25 -3.30
C GLY A 60 -0.08 0.21 -3.20
N HIS A 61 -0.61 -0.17 -2.06
CA HIS A 61 -2.04 -0.38 -1.83
C HIS A 61 -2.65 0.78 -1.04
N PHE A 62 -3.98 0.86 -1.06
CA PHE A 62 -4.74 1.64 -0.09
C PHE A 62 -5.20 0.73 1.04
N TYR A 63 -4.97 1.14 2.30
CA TYR A 63 -5.41 0.40 3.47
C TYR A 63 -6.52 1.17 4.21
N GLY A 64 -7.68 0.54 4.33
CA GLY A 64 -8.81 1.10 5.07
C GLY A 64 -8.91 0.51 6.48
N ASN A 65 -9.47 1.28 7.42
CA ASN A 65 -9.69 0.84 8.79
C ASN A 65 -10.48 -0.47 8.85
N GLY A 66 -9.97 -1.45 9.60
CA GLY A 66 -10.58 -2.76 9.78
C GLY A 66 -10.30 -3.78 8.69
N ALA A 67 -9.53 -3.43 7.66
CA ALA A 67 -9.06 -4.40 6.66
C ALA A 67 -8.05 -5.39 7.28
N PRO A 68 -7.98 -6.63 6.77
CA PRO A 68 -6.97 -7.58 7.24
C PRO A 68 -5.55 -7.07 7.00
N VAL A 69 -4.65 -7.33 7.96
CA VAL A 69 -3.21 -7.07 7.77
C VAL A 69 -2.71 -7.87 6.57
N ILE A 70 -1.96 -7.22 5.69
CA ILE A 70 -1.46 -7.83 4.45
C ILE A 70 -0.25 -8.70 4.76
N LEU A 71 0.79 -8.13 5.37
CA LEU A 71 2.04 -8.81 5.70
C LEU A 71 2.25 -8.73 7.22
N SER A 72 1.89 -9.78 7.93
CA SER A 72 1.94 -9.83 9.39
C SER A 72 3.32 -10.21 9.93
N ILE A 73 3.51 -10.01 11.24
CA ILE A 73 4.72 -10.44 11.97
C ILE A 73 4.93 -11.94 11.81
N GLU A 74 3.86 -12.73 11.95
CA GLU A 74 3.90 -14.19 11.87
C GLU A 74 4.32 -14.67 10.47
N MET A 75 3.81 -14.03 9.42
CA MET A 75 4.21 -14.32 8.04
C MET A 75 5.69 -14.03 7.83
N LEU A 76 6.18 -12.88 8.31
CA LEU A 76 7.59 -12.49 8.19
C LEU A 76 8.53 -13.39 9.00
N ALA A 77 8.09 -13.86 10.16
CA ALA A 77 8.86 -14.79 11.02
C ALA A 77 8.77 -16.25 10.58
N SER A 78 7.91 -16.57 9.62
CA SER A 78 7.76 -17.93 9.10
C SER A 78 9.05 -18.43 8.44
N PRO A 79 9.51 -19.65 8.73
CA PRO A 79 10.66 -20.23 8.06
C PRO A 79 10.44 -20.47 6.56
N LYS A 80 9.21 -20.37 6.09
CA LYS A 80 8.85 -20.46 4.67
C LYS A 80 8.93 -19.13 3.94
N CYS A 81 8.96 -18.00 4.68
CA CYS A 81 9.03 -16.68 4.08
C CYS A 81 10.35 -16.50 3.34
N LYS A 82 10.28 -16.13 2.08
CA LYS A 82 11.43 -15.86 1.21
C LYS A 82 11.67 -14.38 0.96
N ILE A 83 10.79 -13.51 1.44
CA ILE A 83 10.91 -12.06 1.25
C ILE A 83 12.21 -11.58 1.92
N LYS A 84 13.01 -10.86 1.14
CA LYS A 84 14.27 -10.23 1.57
C LYS A 84 14.20 -8.71 1.54
N VAL A 85 13.31 -8.18 0.69
CA VAL A 85 13.15 -6.74 0.50
C VAL A 85 11.67 -6.39 0.49
N VAL A 86 11.32 -5.38 1.26
CA VAL A 86 9.99 -4.74 1.25
C VAL A 86 10.14 -3.28 0.90
N ALA A 87 9.51 -2.84 -0.20
CA ALA A 87 9.37 -1.44 -0.54
C ALA A 87 7.92 -1.03 -0.22
N ASP A 88 7.72 -0.41 0.94
CA ASP A 88 6.40 0.05 1.37
C ASP A 88 6.15 1.50 0.91
N ILE A 89 5.51 1.63 -0.24
CA ILE A 89 5.15 2.92 -0.83
C ILE A 89 3.97 3.56 -0.08
N SER A 90 3.12 2.74 0.57
CA SER A 90 2.01 3.24 1.38
C SER A 90 2.48 3.89 2.68
N CYS A 91 3.60 3.42 3.25
CA CYS A 91 4.27 3.97 4.43
C CYS A 91 3.33 4.17 5.63
N ASP A 92 2.41 3.22 5.86
CA ASP A 92 1.49 3.25 7.00
C ASP A 92 2.16 2.61 8.22
N ILE A 93 2.67 3.43 9.12
CA ILE A 93 3.28 2.95 10.39
C ILE A 93 2.19 2.28 11.23
N ASP A 94 2.52 1.14 11.85
CA ASP A 94 1.56 0.28 12.55
C ASP A 94 0.36 -0.16 11.69
N GLY A 95 0.56 -0.15 10.38
CA GLY A 95 -0.43 -0.43 9.35
C GLY A 95 -0.42 -1.89 8.87
N PRO A 96 -0.76 -2.11 7.59
CA PRO A 96 -0.93 -3.45 7.04
C PRO A 96 0.37 -4.21 6.78
N ILE A 97 1.53 -3.54 6.86
CA ILE A 97 2.86 -4.10 6.61
C ILE A 97 3.67 -4.05 7.91
N ALA A 98 3.73 -5.17 8.62
CA ALA A 98 4.27 -5.23 9.98
C ALA A 98 5.75 -4.83 10.10
N CYS A 99 6.54 -4.91 9.03
CA CYS A 99 7.93 -4.47 9.04
C CYS A 99 8.11 -2.96 8.79
N THR A 100 7.04 -2.20 8.55
CA THR A 100 7.08 -0.74 8.44
C THR A 100 7.00 -0.13 9.85
N LEU A 101 8.15 -0.11 10.52
CA LEU A 101 8.26 0.38 11.90
C LEU A 101 8.35 1.91 11.98
N LYS A 102 8.83 2.53 10.93
CA LYS A 102 9.03 3.98 10.82
C LYS A 102 9.05 4.43 9.36
N ALA A 103 8.78 5.69 9.13
CA ALA A 103 9.12 6.31 7.85
C ALA A 103 10.65 6.42 7.72
N SER A 104 11.16 6.17 6.53
CA SER A 104 12.55 6.44 6.15
C SER A 104 12.64 7.74 5.34
N THR A 105 13.86 8.22 5.13
CA THR A 105 14.10 9.48 4.41
C THR A 105 14.80 9.23 3.09
N ILE A 106 14.75 10.19 2.17
CA ILE A 106 15.50 10.14 0.91
C ILE A 106 17.00 9.96 1.15
N ALA A 107 17.56 10.58 2.20
CA ALA A 107 18.98 10.49 2.51
C ALA A 107 19.37 9.15 3.17
N ASP A 108 18.44 8.51 3.87
CA ASP A 108 18.60 7.20 4.52
C ASP A 108 17.35 6.36 4.26
N PRO A 109 17.21 5.79 3.05
CA PRO A 109 15.95 5.22 2.59
C PRO A 109 15.67 3.82 3.13
N ASN A 110 16.68 3.11 3.62
CA ASN A 110 16.56 1.70 3.96
C ASN A 110 17.00 1.41 5.40
N TYR A 111 16.30 0.48 6.05
CA TYR A 111 16.70 -0.11 7.31
C TYR A 111 16.49 -1.63 7.30
N GLY A 112 17.11 -2.34 8.22
CA GLY A 112 16.88 -3.75 8.42
C GLY A 112 15.76 -4.00 9.43
N TYR A 113 14.89 -4.95 9.12
CA TYR A 113 13.88 -5.48 10.04
C TYR A 113 14.23 -6.91 10.43
N LEU A 114 14.33 -7.19 11.73
CA LEU A 114 14.58 -8.52 12.26
C LEU A 114 13.26 -9.20 12.66
N PRO A 115 12.75 -10.17 11.87
CA PRO A 115 11.45 -10.78 12.11
C PRO A 115 11.30 -11.49 13.46
N SER A 116 12.37 -12.13 13.95
CA SER A 116 12.36 -12.89 15.21
C SER A 116 12.18 -12.04 16.45
N GLU A 117 12.47 -10.75 16.38
CA GLU A 117 12.42 -9.83 17.51
C GLU A 117 11.53 -8.61 17.25
N HIS A 118 10.93 -8.54 16.05
CA HIS A 118 10.07 -7.42 15.61
C HIS A 118 10.71 -6.05 15.88
N LYS A 119 11.96 -5.88 15.45
CA LYS A 119 12.71 -4.64 15.68
C LYS A 119 13.57 -4.23 14.50
N GLU A 120 13.96 -2.97 14.50
CA GLU A 120 14.96 -2.43 13.61
C GLU A 120 16.36 -2.97 13.93
N VAL A 121 17.12 -3.27 12.90
CA VAL A 121 18.53 -3.66 12.94
C VAL A 121 19.28 -3.04 11.76
N ASP A 122 20.58 -3.22 11.71
CA ASP A 122 21.38 -2.86 10.53
C ASP A 122 20.88 -3.64 9.30
N MET A 123 20.72 -2.96 8.15
CA MET A 123 20.22 -3.59 6.93
C MET A 123 21.11 -4.71 6.38
N PHE A 124 22.39 -4.73 6.79
CA PHE A 124 23.34 -5.80 6.44
C PHE A 124 23.34 -6.94 7.45
N HIS A 125 22.50 -6.93 8.47
CA HIS A 125 22.35 -8.05 9.39
C HIS A 125 21.91 -9.31 8.62
N PRO A 126 22.56 -10.50 8.81
CA PRO A 126 22.34 -11.69 7.99
C PRO A 126 20.88 -12.18 7.93
N SER A 127 20.10 -11.90 8.96
CA SER A 127 18.68 -12.30 9.07
C SER A 127 17.73 -11.14 8.87
N ALA A 128 18.18 -9.98 8.44
CA ALA A 128 17.32 -8.83 8.21
C ALA A 128 16.55 -8.95 6.89
N ILE A 129 15.32 -8.45 6.91
CA ILE A 129 14.59 -8.04 5.73
C ILE A 129 14.87 -6.55 5.54
N VAL A 130 15.31 -6.15 4.36
CA VAL A 130 15.54 -4.73 4.05
C VAL A 130 14.19 -4.05 3.78
N VAL A 131 13.94 -2.95 4.46
CA VAL A 131 12.70 -2.19 4.34
C VAL A 131 13.00 -0.78 3.86
N MET A 132 12.30 -0.34 2.82
CA MET A 132 12.21 1.03 2.37
C MET A 132 10.78 1.53 2.63
N ALA A 133 10.65 2.64 3.35
CA ALA A 133 9.36 3.27 3.66
C ALA A 133 9.50 4.80 3.62
N VAL A 134 9.96 5.32 2.48
CA VAL A 134 10.10 6.76 2.26
C VAL A 134 8.72 7.37 2.09
N ASP A 135 8.34 8.28 2.98
CA ASP A 135 7.01 8.92 3.00
C ASP A 135 6.83 10.02 1.94
N ASN A 136 7.91 10.43 1.30
CA ASN A 136 7.92 11.50 0.30
C ASN A 136 8.66 11.10 -0.99
N LEU A 137 8.29 9.95 -1.57
CA LEU A 137 8.87 9.43 -2.81
C LEU A 137 8.84 10.41 -4.00
N PRO A 138 7.81 11.27 -4.19
CA PRO A 138 7.84 12.25 -5.27
C PRO A 138 9.05 13.19 -5.24
N CYS A 139 9.66 13.41 -4.07
CA CYS A 139 10.87 14.23 -3.94
C CYS A 139 12.16 13.54 -4.42
N GLU A 140 12.13 12.24 -4.72
CA GLU A 140 13.25 11.53 -5.38
C GLU A 140 13.43 11.98 -6.85
N LEU A 141 12.31 12.26 -7.53
CA LEU A 141 12.27 12.73 -8.90
C LEU A 141 11.36 13.97 -9.00
N PRO A 142 11.72 15.09 -8.34
CA PRO A 142 10.80 16.20 -8.11
C PRO A 142 10.37 16.90 -9.40
N LYS A 143 11.23 16.93 -10.41
CA LYS A 143 10.89 17.49 -11.73
C LYS A 143 9.82 16.65 -12.40
N ASP A 144 10.03 15.33 -12.49
CA ASP A 144 9.12 14.41 -13.18
C ASP A 144 7.77 14.33 -12.45
N ALA A 145 7.80 14.30 -11.11
CA ALA A 145 6.60 14.31 -10.29
C ALA A 145 5.78 15.60 -10.46
N SER A 146 6.45 16.76 -10.49
CA SER A 146 5.80 18.05 -10.69
C SER A 146 5.25 18.21 -12.11
N GLU A 147 5.98 17.75 -13.12
CA GLU A 147 5.56 17.77 -14.51
C GLU A 147 4.32 16.91 -14.73
N GLY A 148 4.37 15.65 -14.29
CA GLY A 148 3.23 14.73 -14.40
C GLY A 148 1.99 15.20 -13.63
N PHE A 149 2.15 15.74 -12.41
CA PHE A 149 1.05 16.35 -11.68
C PHE A 149 0.48 17.56 -12.42
N GLY A 150 1.36 18.43 -12.95
CA GLY A 150 0.98 19.63 -13.68
C GLY A 150 0.17 19.31 -14.94
N GLU A 151 0.58 18.33 -15.72
CA GLU A 151 -0.14 17.86 -16.90
C GLU A 151 -1.55 17.37 -16.56
N MET A 152 -1.68 16.49 -15.57
CA MET A 152 -2.97 15.99 -15.10
C MET A 152 -3.86 17.11 -14.58
N PHE A 153 -3.30 18.07 -13.87
CA PHE A 153 -4.03 19.22 -13.33
C PHE A 153 -4.54 20.14 -14.44
N LEU A 154 -3.70 20.43 -15.45
CA LEU A 154 -4.08 21.24 -16.61
C LEU A 154 -5.15 20.57 -17.47
N GLU A 155 -5.08 19.25 -17.64
CA GLU A 155 -6.04 18.53 -18.46
C GLU A 155 -7.39 18.33 -17.76
N HIS A 156 -7.38 17.96 -16.50
CA HIS A 156 -8.59 17.46 -15.83
C HIS A 156 -9.20 18.44 -14.83
N VAL A 157 -8.42 19.34 -14.24
CA VAL A 157 -8.90 20.22 -13.16
C VAL A 157 -9.11 21.66 -13.64
N ILE A 158 -8.12 22.27 -14.30
CA ILE A 158 -8.19 23.66 -14.73
C ILE A 158 -9.43 23.97 -15.57
N PRO A 159 -9.86 23.12 -16.54
CA PRO A 159 -11.06 23.39 -17.32
C PRO A 159 -12.34 23.52 -16.46
N ALA A 160 -12.42 22.84 -15.32
CA ALA A 160 -13.58 22.87 -14.46
C ALA A 160 -13.84 24.26 -13.86
N PHE A 161 -12.81 25.08 -13.65
CA PHE A 161 -12.97 26.46 -13.19
C PHE A 161 -13.61 27.39 -14.26
N PHE A 162 -13.56 27.02 -15.53
CA PHE A 162 -14.02 27.84 -16.65
C PHE A 162 -15.28 27.30 -17.34
N ASN A 163 -15.67 26.04 -17.06
CA ASN A 163 -16.83 25.40 -17.66
C ASN A 163 -17.97 25.17 -16.66
N ASN A 164 -17.99 25.90 -15.56
CA ASN A 164 -18.97 25.77 -14.48
C ASN A 164 -19.00 24.36 -13.87
N ASP A 165 -17.80 23.74 -13.73
CA ASP A 165 -17.63 22.39 -13.17
C ASP A 165 -18.55 21.32 -13.82
N ALA A 166 -18.67 21.37 -15.15
CA ALA A 166 -19.62 20.55 -15.91
C ALA A 166 -19.51 19.04 -15.59
N ASN A 167 -18.32 18.57 -15.18
CA ASN A 167 -18.05 17.18 -14.82
C ASN A 167 -18.04 16.95 -13.29
N GLY A 168 -18.32 17.97 -12.48
CA GLY A 168 -18.36 17.89 -11.03
C GLY A 168 -17.01 17.56 -10.38
N VAL A 169 -15.89 17.90 -11.00
CA VAL A 169 -14.53 17.63 -10.47
C VAL A 169 -14.28 18.45 -9.20
N LEU A 170 -14.58 19.75 -9.25
CA LEU A 170 -14.37 20.66 -8.11
C LEU A 170 -15.33 20.33 -6.97
N GLU A 171 -16.60 20.04 -7.28
CA GLU A 171 -17.60 19.67 -6.29
C GLU A 171 -17.21 18.36 -5.57
N ARG A 172 -16.73 17.35 -6.31
CA ARG A 172 -16.27 16.10 -5.69
C ARG A 172 -14.98 16.26 -4.85
N ALA A 173 -14.14 17.23 -5.17
CA ALA A 173 -12.90 17.50 -4.45
C ALA A 173 -13.08 18.44 -3.25
N LYS A 174 -14.24 19.08 -3.13
CA LYS A 174 -14.53 20.06 -2.08
C LYS A 174 -14.61 19.37 -0.70
N ILE A 175 -13.59 19.54 0.11
CA ILE A 175 -13.52 18.98 1.47
C ILE A 175 -14.42 19.79 2.41
N THR A 176 -14.30 21.11 2.36
CA THR A 176 -15.06 22.00 3.27
C THR A 176 -15.85 23.05 2.47
N GLU A 177 -17.00 23.43 3.03
CA GLU A 177 -17.83 24.52 2.55
C GLU A 177 -18.42 25.29 3.73
N ASN A 178 -18.32 26.61 3.71
CA ASN A 178 -18.81 27.48 4.79
C ASN A 178 -18.32 27.08 6.21
N GLY A 179 -17.07 26.63 6.32
CA GLY A 179 -16.45 26.23 7.59
C GLY A 179 -16.93 24.85 8.12
N ARG A 180 -17.52 24.03 7.28
CA ARG A 180 -17.97 22.67 7.64
C ARG A 180 -17.50 21.67 6.59
N LEU A 181 -17.30 20.41 7.01
CA LEU A 181 -17.07 19.31 6.06
C LEU A 181 -18.26 19.14 5.13
N THR A 182 -17.96 18.87 3.86
CA THR A 182 -18.99 18.42 2.94
C THR A 182 -19.41 16.97 3.27
N PRO A 183 -20.62 16.52 2.89
CA PRO A 183 -21.08 15.17 3.19
C PRO A 183 -20.14 14.07 2.70
N ARG A 184 -19.44 14.30 1.58
CA ARG A 184 -18.48 13.36 1.01
C ARG A 184 -17.27 13.13 1.92
N PHE A 185 -16.88 14.14 2.68
CA PHE A 185 -15.71 14.12 3.56
C PHE A 185 -16.08 14.07 5.05
N ALA A 186 -17.33 13.68 5.39
CA ALA A 186 -17.78 13.57 6.77
C ALA A 186 -16.94 12.62 7.63
N TYR A 187 -16.24 11.66 7.01
CA TYR A 187 -15.32 10.74 7.68
C TYR A 187 -14.07 11.43 8.27
N LEU A 188 -13.81 12.69 7.89
CA LEU A 188 -12.70 13.48 8.46
C LEU A 188 -13.09 14.21 9.74
N GLN A 189 -14.28 13.96 10.32
CA GLN A 189 -14.77 14.66 11.51
C GLN A 189 -13.84 14.52 12.71
N ASP A 190 -13.16 13.40 12.84
CA ASP A 190 -12.24 13.13 13.96
C ASP A 190 -10.92 13.93 13.87
N TYR A 191 -10.68 14.63 12.77
CA TYR A 191 -9.51 15.50 12.56
C TYR A 191 -9.83 16.98 12.78
N LEU A 192 -11.05 17.33 13.15
CA LEU A 192 -11.51 18.69 13.49
C LEU A 192 -11.76 18.80 14.98
#